data_5ff31bbb735dd83754a132fc8382b579
#
_entry.id   5ff31bbb735dd83754a132fc8382b579
#
_cell.length_a   1.000
_cell.length_b   1.000
_cell.length_c   1.000
_cell.angle_alpha   90.00
_cell.angle_beta   90.00
_cell.angle_gamma   90.00
#
_symmetry.space_group_name_H-M   'P 1'
#
loop_
_entity.id
_entity.type
_entity.pdbx_description
1 polymer ?
#
loop_
_entity_poly.entity_id
_entity_poly.type
_entity_poly.pdbx_seq_one_letter_code
_entity_poly.pdbx_strand_id
1 'polypeptide(L)'
;INEGVDVNTIYPYGIPIDEVFFEEKEKQLVLEELGFDKSLQTILMMAGSFGVTNVFDVYENIIDIDLDFQIILVTGRNQKLYNHFEKVIDDSPKKTKLIYFTDEINKYMQASDIIITKPGGLTVTEALACNIPMAVFDAIPGQEEENAEFLLKHNMAVRIKDGDSCRNSIVELLKDEGKLENMKEACKSFDKNDST
;
A
#
# COMPACT_ATOMS: atom_id res chain seq x y z
N ILE A 1 17.55 2.38 22.31
CA ILE A 1 17.84 1.95 23.71
C ILE A 1 19.34 1.80 23.91
N ASN A 2 20.12 1.42 22.89
CA ASN A 2 21.58 1.28 22.97
C ASN A 2 22.35 2.61 22.88
N GLU A 3 21.66 3.74 22.69
CA GLU A 3 22.23 5.09 22.51
C GLU A 3 22.37 5.88 23.84
N GLY A 4 22.27 5.21 25.00
CA GLY A 4 22.45 5.83 26.31
C GLY A 4 21.25 6.64 26.82
N VAL A 5 20.08 6.49 26.19
CA VAL A 5 18.84 7.11 26.67
C VAL A 5 18.26 6.27 27.81
N ASP A 6 17.85 6.94 28.90
CA ASP A 6 17.16 6.26 30.00
C ASP A 6 15.82 5.70 29.51
N VAL A 7 15.66 4.38 29.59
CA VAL A 7 14.47 3.66 29.14
C VAL A 7 13.17 4.17 29.80
N ASN A 8 13.25 4.70 31.01
CA ASN A 8 12.12 5.26 31.76
C ASN A 8 11.63 6.60 31.19
N THR A 9 12.39 7.21 30.27
CA THR A 9 12.01 8.45 29.58
C THR A 9 11.47 8.21 28.16
N ILE A 10 11.38 6.94 27.73
CA ILE A 10 10.89 6.55 26.40
C ILE A 10 9.42 6.15 26.52
N TYR A 11 8.57 6.87 25.85
CA TYR A 11 7.12 6.60 25.77
C TYR A 11 6.78 6.17 24.34
N PRO A 12 6.52 4.87 24.07
CA PRO A 12 6.30 4.35 22.73
C PRO A 12 4.85 4.58 22.25
N TYR A 13 4.44 5.83 22.14
CA TYR A 13 3.08 6.20 21.69
C TYR A 13 2.78 5.91 20.21
N GLY A 14 3.77 5.43 19.45
CA GLY A 14 3.61 5.20 18.00
C GLY A 14 3.61 6.50 17.19
N ILE A 15 3.14 6.42 15.95
CA ILE A 15 3.00 7.55 15.04
C ILE A 15 1.53 7.98 15.06
N PRO A 16 1.18 9.20 15.51
CA PRO A 16 -0.20 9.68 15.48
C PRO A 16 -0.67 9.85 14.03
N ILE A 17 -1.89 9.42 13.76
CA ILE A 17 -2.58 9.58 12.48
C ILE A 17 -3.95 10.19 12.70
N ASP A 18 -4.54 10.72 11.64
CA ASP A 18 -5.88 11.32 11.66
C ASP A 18 -6.95 10.24 11.93
N GLU A 19 -7.95 10.58 12.73
CA GLU A 19 -9.07 9.70 13.07
C GLU A 19 -9.83 9.22 11.82
N VAL A 20 -9.78 9.96 10.71
CA VAL A 20 -10.40 9.63 9.44
C VAL A 20 -9.97 8.27 8.87
N PHE A 21 -8.78 7.77 9.25
CA PHE A 21 -8.29 6.45 8.83
C PHE A 21 -8.99 5.29 9.54
N PHE A 22 -9.66 5.54 10.66
CA PHE A 22 -10.45 4.55 11.40
C PHE A 22 -11.93 4.58 11.00
N GLU A 23 -12.36 5.60 10.25
CA GLU A 23 -13.73 5.68 9.72
C GLU A 23 -13.92 4.66 8.58
N GLU A 24 -14.90 3.79 8.70
CA GLU A 24 -15.24 2.86 7.61
C GLU A 24 -15.89 3.61 6.44
N LYS A 25 -15.35 3.42 5.25
CA LYS A 25 -15.96 3.88 3.98
C LYS A 25 -16.50 2.67 3.23
N GLU A 26 -17.66 2.84 2.62
CA GLU A 26 -18.23 1.76 1.79
C GLU A 26 -17.41 1.57 0.51
N LYS A 27 -16.58 0.53 0.47
CA LYS A 27 -15.73 0.15 -0.68
C LYS A 27 -16.50 0.25 -2.00
N GLN A 28 -17.72 -0.28 -2.03
CA GLN A 28 -18.55 -0.35 -3.24
C GLN A 28 -18.91 1.03 -3.81
N LEU A 29 -19.15 2.03 -2.96
CA LEU A 29 -19.44 3.38 -3.39
C LEU A 29 -18.21 4.04 -3.99
N VAL A 30 -17.04 3.86 -3.36
CA VAL A 30 -15.79 4.40 -3.89
C VAL A 30 -15.44 3.80 -5.24
N LEU A 31 -15.61 2.48 -5.41
CA LEU A 31 -15.37 1.81 -6.68
C LEU A 31 -16.33 2.31 -7.77
N GLU A 32 -17.59 2.58 -7.43
CA GLU A 32 -18.59 3.16 -8.34
C GLU A 32 -18.19 4.57 -8.80
N GLU A 33 -17.78 5.44 -7.86
CA GLU A 33 -17.29 6.79 -8.18
C GLU A 33 -16.08 6.77 -9.13
N LEU A 34 -15.21 5.77 -8.99
CA LEU A 34 -14.06 5.56 -9.87
C LEU A 34 -14.44 4.91 -11.21
N GLY A 35 -15.69 4.46 -11.35
CA GLY A 35 -16.15 3.68 -12.49
C GLY A 35 -15.50 2.29 -12.55
N PHE A 36 -15.08 1.74 -11.43
CA PHE A 36 -14.43 0.44 -11.29
C PHE A 36 -15.46 -0.69 -11.20
N ASP A 37 -15.03 -1.89 -11.56
CA ASP A 37 -15.83 -3.10 -11.39
C ASP A 37 -15.80 -3.55 -9.92
N LYS A 38 -16.96 -3.65 -9.30
CA LYS A 38 -17.12 -4.02 -7.89
C LYS A 38 -16.76 -5.48 -7.59
N SER A 39 -16.69 -6.32 -8.61
CA SER A 39 -16.33 -7.74 -8.50
C SER A 39 -14.84 -8.02 -8.60
N LEU A 40 -14.05 -7.04 -9.08
CA LEU A 40 -12.61 -7.19 -9.25
C LEU A 40 -11.84 -6.74 -8.02
N GLN A 41 -10.72 -7.43 -7.78
CA GLN A 41 -9.74 -6.99 -6.79
C GLN A 41 -9.13 -5.64 -7.20
N THR A 42 -8.89 -4.79 -6.23
CA THR A 42 -8.34 -3.44 -6.43
C THR A 42 -7.00 -3.32 -5.73
N ILE A 43 -5.98 -2.95 -6.48
CA ILE A 43 -4.63 -2.67 -5.98
C ILE A 43 -4.47 -1.16 -5.85
N LEU A 44 -4.09 -0.68 -4.68
CA LEU A 44 -3.64 0.70 -4.49
C LEU A 44 -2.12 0.74 -4.63
N MET A 45 -1.60 1.51 -5.57
CA MET A 45 -0.17 1.78 -5.70
C MET A 45 0.13 3.19 -5.23
N MET A 46 1.05 3.33 -4.27
CA MET A 46 1.50 4.62 -3.77
C MET A 46 2.98 4.81 -4.07
N ALA A 47 3.26 5.82 -4.87
CA ALA A 47 4.63 6.11 -5.32
C ALA A 47 5.54 6.71 -4.23
N GLY A 48 4.95 7.30 -3.18
CA GLY A 48 5.69 8.00 -2.14
C GLY A 48 6.41 9.27 -2.64
N SER A 49 7.12 9.94 -1.74
CA SER A 49 7.78 11.21 -2.04
C SER A 49 9.13 11.05 -2.74
N PHE A 50 9.75 9.86 -2.72
CA PHE A 50 11.10 9.63 -3.20
C PHE A 50 11.20 8.37 -4.08
N GLY A 51 11.76 8.53 -5.28
CA GLY A 51 12.15 7.41 -6.15
C GLY A 51 11.13 7.13 -7.29
N VAL A 52 11.42 7.68 -8.47
CA VAL A 52 10.54 7.62 -9.65
C VAL A 52 10.64 6.28 -10.37
N THR A 53 11.81 5.66 -10.37
CA THR A 53 12.12 4.50 -11.22
C THR A 53 11.42 3.23 -10.76
N ASN A 54 11.49 2.90 -9.48
CA ASN A 54 11.04 1.59 -8.99
C ASN A 54 9.51 1.41 -9.02
N VAL A 55 8.73 2.48 -8.83
CA VAL A 55 7.25 2.39 -8.94
C VAL A 55 6.83 2.10 -10.37
N PHE A 56 7.52 2.69 -11.34
CA PHE A 56 7.24 2.45 -12.75
C PHE A 56 7.54 0.99 -13.12
N ASP A 57 8.71 0.49 -12.73
CA ASP A 57 9.12 -0.90 -12.96
C ASP A 57 8.12 -1.88 -12.31
N VAL A 58 7.67 -1.59 -11.08
CA VAL A 58 6.64 -2.41 -10.42
C VAL A 58 5.33 -2.37 -11.21
N TYR A 59 4.89 -1.18 -11.66
CA TYR A 59 3.67 -1.04 -12.46
C TYR A 59 3.74 -1.86 -13.75
N GLU A 60 4.81 -1.71 -14.54
CA GLU A 60 5.02 -2.47 -15.78
C GLU A 60 5.00 -3.99 -15.54
N ASN A 61 5.60 -4.44 -14.44
CA ASN A 61 5.61 -5.86 -14.12
C ASN A 61 4.23 -6.42 -13.74
N ILE A 62 3.35 -5.61 -13.12
CA ILE A 62 2.04 -6.12 -12.69
C ILE A 62 0.95 -6.00 -13.75
N ILE A 63 1.00 -5.00 -14.64
CA ILE A 63 -0.05 -4.83 -15.67
C ILE A 63 -0.10 -5.99 -16.66
N ASP A 64 1.01 -6.70 -16.89
CA ASP A 64 1.11 -7.86 -17.74
C ASP A 64 0.65 -9.18 -17.08
N ILE A 65 0.22 -9.14 -15.83
CA ILE A 65 -0.30 -10.32 -15.13
C ILE A 65 -1.62 -10.75 -15.79
N ASP A 66 -1.71 -12.03 -16.18
CA ASP A 66 -2.91 -12.63 -16.77
C ASP A 66 -3.95 -12.99 -15.67
N LEU A 67 -4.46 -11.97 -15.00
CA LEU A 67 -5.54 -12.00 -14.01
C LEU A 67 -6.35 -10.72 -14.09
N ASP A 68 -7.64 -10.78 -13.81
CA ASP A 68 -8.50 -9.61 -13.79
C ASP A 68 -8.39 -8.87 -12.45
N PHE A 69 -7.90 -7.66 -12.48
CA PHE A 69 -7.84 -6.70 -11.37
C PHE A 69 -7.76 -5.26 -11.90
N GLN A 70 -7.87 -4.32 -11.00
CA GLN A 70 -7.84 -2.90 -11.33
C GLN A 70 -6.89 -2.14 -10.38
N ILE A 71 -6.44 -0.96 -10.79
CA ILE A 71 -5.36 -0.23 -10.11
C ILE A 71 -5.80 1.20 -9.80
N ILE A 72 -5.62 1.62 -8.55
CA ILE A 72 -5.59 3.02 -8.15
C ILE A 72 -4.12 3.41 -8.01
N LEU A 73 -3.64 4.37 -8.79
CA LEU A 73 -2.26 4.82 -8.77
C LEU A 73 -2.16 6.25 -8.26
N VAL A 74 -1.57 6.43 -7.08
CA VAL A 74 -1.37 7.75 -6.47
C VAL A 74 0.11 8.14 -6.56
N THR A 75 0.41 9.19 -7.31
CA THR A 75 1.79 9.64 -7.53
C THR A 75 2.29 10.61 -6.45
N GLY A 76 1.40 11.07 -5.57
CA GLY A 76 1.71 12.14 -4.64
C GLY A 76 2.03 13.45 -5.40
N ARG A 77 2.71 14.39 -4.76
CA ARG A 77 3.08 15.68 -5.38
C ARG A 77 4.26 15.57 -6.36
N ASN A 78 4.39 14.43 -7.04
CA ASN A 78 5.44 14.18 -8.02
C ASN A 78 4.91 14.37 -9.45
N GLN A 79 4.99 15.63 -9.94
CA GLN A 79 4.50 15.98 -11.28
C GLN A 79 5.20 15.22 -12.41
N LYS A 80 6.49 14.90 -12.26
CA LYS A 80 7.22 14.14 -13.30
C LYS A 80 6.68 12.72 -13.42
N LEU A 81 6.41 12.09 -12.29
CA LEU A 81 5.83 10.75 -12.25
C LEU A 81 4.41 10.75 -12.80
N TYR A 82 3.59 11.72 -12.39
CA TYR A 82 2.23 11.88 -12.92
C TYR A 82 2.22 12.00 -14.44
N ASN A 83 3.01 12.94 -14.99
CA ASN A 83 3.09 13.17 -16.43
C ASN A 83 3.64 11.96 -17.21
N HIS A 84 4.42 11.11 -16.54
CA HIS A 84 4.90 9.86 -17.13
C HIS A 84 3.77 8.84 -17.22
N PHE A 85 3.07 8.60 -16.12
CA PHE A 85 1.94 7.66 -16.10
C PHE A 85 0.77 8.11 -16.97
N GLU A 86 0.47 9.40 -17.04
CA GLU A 86 -0.58 9.97 -17.88
C GLU A 86 -0.42 9.57 -19.37
N LYS A 87 0.80 9.29 -19.80
CA LYS A 87 1.09 8.90 -21.20
C LYS A 87 0.95 7.40 -21.46
N VAL A 88 0.99 6.58 -20.42
CA VAL A 88 1.07 5.12 -20.58
C VAL A 88 -0.17 4.38 -20.06
N ILE A 89 -0.96 4.99 -19.19
CA ILE A 89 -2.11 4.31 -18.58
C ILE A 89 -3.25 4.02 -19.58
N ASP A 90 -3.41 4.83 -20.63
CA ASP A 90 -4.47 4.63 -21.64
C ASP A 90 -4.21 3.37 -22.48
N ASP A 91 -2.94 2.97 -22.62
CA ASP A 91 -2.53 1.76 -23.32
C ASP A 91 -2.42 0.54 -22.35
N SER A 92 -2.69 0.74 -21.07
CA SER A 92 -2.60 -0.33 -20.07
C SER A 92 -3.69 -1.39 -20.25
N PRO A 93 -3.35 -2.69 -20.21
CA PRO A 93 -4.33 -3.76 -20.22
C PRO A 93 -5.16 -3.82 -18.92
N LYS A 94 -4.75 -3.09 -17.88
CA LYS A 94 -5.47 -3.00 -16.61
C LYS A 94 -6.14 -1.66 -16.45
N LYS A 95 -7.41 -1.66 -16.04
CA LYS A 95 -8.09 -0.41 -15.72
C LYS A 95 -7.35 0.29 -14.59
N THR A 96 -6.77 1.44 -14.88
CA THR A 96 -5.97 2.22 -13.93
C THR A 96 -6.56 3.61 -13.74
N LYS A 97 -6.81 4.01 -12.50
CA LYS A 97 -7.15 5.37 -12.11
C LYS A 97 -5.91 6.08 -11.61
N LEU A 98 -5.44 7.05 -12.37
CA LEU A 98 -4.31 7.90 -11.99
C LEU A 98 -4.79 9.07 -11.14
N ILE A 99 -4.13 9.29 -10.00
CA ILE A 99 -4.38 10.39 -9.05
C ILE A 99 -3.05 11.09 -8.77
N TYR A 100 -3.00 12.40 -8.96
CA TYR A 100 -1.82 13.20 -8.66
C TYR A 100 -1.58 13.29 -7.15
N PHE A 101 -2.51 13.91 -6.45
CA PHE A 101 -2.50 14.09 -5.00
C PHE A 101 -3.92 14.05 -4.46
N THR A 102 -4.07 13.55 -3.25
CA THR A 102 -5.36 13.53 -2.56
C THR A 102 -5.17 13.72 -1.06
N ASP A 103 -6.10 14.38 -0.43
CA ASP A 103 -6.23 14.45 1.03
C ASP A 103 -7.17 13.33 1.56
N GLU A 104 -7.80 12.55 0.65
CA GLU A 104 -8.71 11.45 0.97
C GLU A 104 -8.07 10.07 0.74
N ILE A 105 -6.79 9.91 1.07
CA ILE A 105 -6.08 8.64 0.81
C ILE A 105 -6.69 7.46 1.57
N ASN A 106 -7.27 7.70 2.76
CA ASN A 106 -8.03 6.73 3.53
C ASN A 106 -9.15 6.08 2.72
N LYS A 107 -9.88 6.88 1.91
CA LYS A 107 -10.94 6.41 1.02
C LYS A 107 -10.42 5.37 0.01
N TYR A 108 -9.27 5.62 -0.60
CA TYR A 108 -8.67 4.71 -1.57
C TYR A 108 -8.03 3.48 -0.92
N MET A 109 -7.45 3.63 0.29
CA MET A 109 -6.97 2.51 1.08
C MET A 109 -8.10 1.53 1.40
N GLN A 110 -9.22 2.03 1.91
CA GLN A 110 -10.38 1.19 2.28
C GLN A 110 -11.12 0.60 1.06
N ALA A 111 -11.00 1.21 -0.11
CA ALA A 111 -11.57 0.67 -1.36
C ALA A 111 -10.70 -0.42 -1.99
N SER A 112 -9.48 -0.62 -1.50
CA SER A 112 -8.51 -1.54 -2.09
C SER A 112 -8.35 -2.82 -1.28
N ASP A 113 -7.86 -3.86 -1.93
CA ASP A 113 -7.64 -5.18 -1.32
C ASP A 113 -6.20 -5.33 -0.84
N ILE A 114 -5.27 -4.63 -1.48
CA ILE A 114 -3.85 -4.60 -1.15
C ILE A 114 -3.24 -3.25 -1.53
N ILE A 115 -2.25 -2.82 -0.77
CA ILE A 115 -1.46 -1.63 -1.10
C ILE A 115 -0.04 -2.01 -1.50
N ILE A 116 0.44 -1.50 -2.62
CA ILE A 116 1.84 -1.60 -3.06
C ILE A 116 2.52 -0.27 -2.74
N THR A 117 3.49 -0.30 -1.83
CA THR A 117 4.13 0.93 -1.35
C THR A 117 5.51 0.67 -0.75
N LYS A 118 6.26 1.75 -0.51
CA LYS A 118 7.43 1.71 0.38
C LYS A 118 6.96 1.66 1.84
N PRO A 119 7.67 0.96 2.72
CA PRO A 119 7.28 0.80 4.12
C PRO A 119 7.65 2.02 4.99
N GLY A 120 7.31 3.23 4.52
CA GLY A 120 7.47 4.47 5.28
C GLY A 120 6.54 4.53 6.49
N GLY A 121 7.00 5.09 7.61
CA GLY A 121 6.29 5.05 8.90
C GLY A 121 4.85 5.54 8.82
N LEU A 122 4.58 6.71 8.25
CA LEU A 122 3.21 7.24 8.09
C LEU A 122 2.34 6.30 7.27
N THR A 123 2.78 5.92 6.07
CA THR A 123 2.01 5.05 5.19
C THR A 123 1.71 3.69 5.82
N VAL A 124 2.68 3.11 6.55
CA VAL A 124 2.48 1.85 7.28
C VAL A 124 1.40 2.01 8.35
N THR A 125 1.47 3.07 9.15
CA THR A 125 0.49 3.31 10.22
C THR A 125 -0.91 3.56 9.66
N GLU A 126 -1.03 4.36 8.59
CA GLU A 126 -2.28 4.61 7.87
C GLU A 126 -2.88 3.33 7.26
N ALA A 127 -2.05 2.51 6.61
CA ALA A 127 -2.47 1.23 6.04
C ALA A 127 -2.96 0.24 7.10
N LEU A 128 -2.26 0.16 8.24
CA LEU A 128 -2.68 -0.67 9.38
C LEU A 128 -4.00 -0.17 9.98
N ALA A 129 -4.22 1.14 10.10
CA ALA A 129 -5.49 1.69 10.55
C ALA A 129 -6.66 1.33 9.62
N CYS A 130 -6.42 1.31 8.31
CA CYS A 130 -7.39 0.86 7.31
C CYS A 130 -7.49 -0.67 7.16
N ASN A 131 -6.77 -1.46 7.95
CA ASN A 131 -6.74 -2.94 7.88
C ASN A 131 -6.33 -3.48 6.51
N ILE A 132 -5.53 -2.76 5.73
CA ILE A 132 -5.13 -3.16 4.38
C ILE A 132 -3.76 -3.84 4.39
N PRO A 133 -3.63 -5.07 3.84
CA PRO A 133 -2.36 -5.75 3.70
C PRO A 133 -1.46 -5.06 2.68
N MET A 134 -0.15 -5.22 2.85
CA MET A 134 0.85 -4.52 2.06
C MET A 134 1.72 -5.45 1.22
N ALA A 135 2.09 -4.99 0.03
CA ALA A 135 3.23 -5.50 -0.72
C ALA A 135 4.30 -4.40 -0.72
N VAL A 136 5.38 -4.64 0.02
CA VAL A 136 6.41 -3.61 0.25
C VAL A 136 7.61 -3.82 -0.65
N PHE A 137 8.13 -2.74 -1.22
CA PHE A 137 9.30 -2.73 -2.09
C PHE A 137 10.26 -1.61 -1.70
N ASP A 138 11.51 -1.72 -2.13
CA ASP A 138 12.53 -0.67 -2.12
C ASP A 138 12.67 0.04 -0.74
N ALA A 139 12.67 -0.77 0.33
CA ALA A 139 12.91 -0.27 1.68
C ALA A 139 14.33 0.31 1.79
N ILE A 140 14.43 1.55 2.28
CA ILE A 140 15.72 2.17 2.55
C ILE A 140 16.28 1.62 3.87
N PRO A 141 17.59 1.28 3.91
CA PRO A 141 18.23 0.83 5.14
C PRO A 141 17.97 1.77 6.33
N GLY A 142 17.63 1.21 7.47
CA GLY A 142 17.21 1.92 8.67
C GLY A 142 15.72 1.74 8.92
N GLN A 143 14.99 2.82 9.17
CA GLN A 143 13.60 2.78 9.61
C GLN A 143 12.66 2.04 8.65
N GLU A 144 12.80 2.22 7.33
CA GLU A 144 11.92 1.53 6.38
C GLU A 144 12.19 0.02 6.35
N GLU A 145 13.45 -0.40 6.47
CA GLU A 145 13.80 -1.82 6.55
C GLU A 145 13.26 -2.45 7.84
N GLU A 146 13.35 -1.76 8.97
CA GLU A 146 12.79 -2.20 10.25
C GLU A 146 11.27 -2.32 10.18
N ASN A 147 10.59 -1.37 9.55
CA ASN A 147 9.15 -1.43 9.30
C ASN A 147 8.77 -2.63 8.41
N ALA A 148 9.53 -2.85 7.33
CA ALA A 148 9.30 -3.99 6.45
C ALA A 148 9.44 -5.32 7.21
N GLU A 149 10.53 -5.51 7.95
CA GLU A 149 10.78 -6.72 8.76
C GLU A 149 9.66 -6.95 9.79
N PHE A 150 9.21 -5.89 10.46
CA PHE A 150 8.09 -5.94 11.38
C PHE A 150 6.81 -6.45 10.69
N LEU A 151 6.44 -5.86 9.57
CA LEU A 151 5.23 -6.24 8.82
C LEU A 151 5.29 -7.68 8.31
N LEU A 152 6.43 -8.11 7.78
CA LEU A 152 6.66 -9.48 7.30
C LEU A 152 6.54 -10.49 8.46
N LYS A 153 7.17 -10.21 9.58
CA LYS A 153 7.14 -11.06 10.78
C LYS A 153 5.72 -11.28 11.31
N HIS A 154 4.85 -10.26 11.19
CA HIS A 154 3.47 -10.32 11.67
C HIS A 154 2.47 -10.71 10.59
N ASN A 155 2.94 -11.18 9.43
CA ASN A 155 2.08 -11.57 8.31
C ASN A 155 1.13 -10.46 7.81
N MET A 156 1.55 -9.20 7.88
CA MET A 156 0.80 -8.04 7.43
C MET A 156 1.25 -7.56 6.04
N ALA A 157 2.42 -8.02 5.59
CA ALA A 157 2.97 -7.69 4.29
C ALA A 157 3.67 -8.86 3.63
N VAL A 158 3.89 -8.72 2.32
CA VAL A 158 4.88 -9.48 1.56
C VAL A 158 5.92 -8.53 1.01
N ARG A 159 7.16 -9.01 0.86
CA ARG A 159 8.20 -8.25 0.18
C ARG A 159 8.18 -8.59 -1.32
N ILE A 160 8.06 -7.57 -2.14
CA ILE A 160 8.23 -7.70 -3.58
C ILE A 160 9.60 -7.15 -3.99
N LYS A 161 10.20 -7.80 -4.99
CA LYS A 161 11.48 -7.43 -5.59
C LYS A 161 11.25 -7.16 -7.06
N ASP A 162 12.27 -6.68 -7.75
CA ASP A 162 12.17 -6.34 -9.16
C ASP A 162 11.87 -7.57 -10.06
N GLY A 163 11.32 -7.30 -11.23
CA GLY A 163 11.12 -8.27 -12.30
C GLY A 163 10.13 -9.39 -11.98
N ASP A 164 10.46 -10.61 -12.40
CA ASP A 164 9.60 -11.81 -12.25
C ASP A 164 9.22 -12.11 -10.80
N SER A 165 10.06 -11.74 -9.85
CA SER A 165 9.78 -11.93 -8.43
C SER A 165 8.60 -11.06 -7.98
N CYS A 166 8.51 -9.80 -8.47
CA CYS A 166 7.36 -8.92 -8.22
C CYS A 166 6.08 -9.56 -8.75
N ARG A 167 6.10 -9.96 -10.03
CA ARG A 167 4.95 -10.58 -10.70
C ARG A 167 4.46 -11.82 -9.95
N ASN A 168 5.36 -12.74 -9.60
CA ASN A 168 5.00 -13.97 -8.91
C ASN A 168 4.37 -13.70 -7.53
N SER A 169 4.93 -12.76 -6.76
CA SER A 169 4.38 -12.40 -5.45
C SER A 169 2.97 -11.81 -5.55
N ILE A 170 2.71 -10.95 -6.53
CA ILE A 170 1.39 -10.37 -6.74
C ILE A 170 0.41 -11.41 -7.27
N VAL A 171 0.81 -12.28 -8.20
CA VAL A 171 -0.03 -13.40 -8.68
C VAL A 171 -0.44 -14.31 -7.53
N GLU A 172 0.49 -14.66 -6.64
CA GLU A 172 0.20 -15.49 -5.47
C GLU A 172 -0.82 -14.82 -4.55
N LEU A 173 -0.68 -13.52 -4.28
CA LEU A 173 -1.64 -12.78 -3.44
C LEU A 173 -3.02 -12.66 -4.07
N LEU A 174 -3.10 -12.41 -5.37
CA LEU A 174 -4.38 -12.26 -6.06
C LEU A 174 -5.13 -13.59 -6.25
N LYS A 175 -4.40 -14.71 -6.35
CA LYS A 175 -5.00 -16.06 -6.52
C LYS A 175 -5.35 -16.74 -5.21
N ASP A 176 -4.61 -16.45 -4.15
CA ASP A 176 -4.83 -17.07 -2.84
C ASP A 176 -5.64 -16.11 -1.93
N GLU A 177 -6.97 -16.18 -2.10
CA GLU A 177 -7.90 -15.40 -1.28
C GLU A 177 -7.70 -15.67 0.23
N GLY A 178 -7.37 -16.92 0.60
CA GLY A 178 -7.11 -17.28 1.99
C GLY A 178 -5.86 -16.59 2.55
N LYS A 179 -4.81 -16.46 1.75
CA LYS A 179 -3.59 -15.73 2.14
C LYS A 179 -3.87 -14.25 2.35
N LEU A 180 -4.57 -13.63 1.41
CA LEU A 180 -4.91 -12.20 1.49
C LEU A 180 -5.81 -11.91 2.69
N GLU A 181 -6.81 -12.76 2.94
CA GLU A 181 -7.70 -12.61 4.10
C GLU A 181 -6.95 -12.81 5.43
N ASN A 182 -6.05 -13.79 5.53
CA ASN A 182 -5.21 -13.99 6.71
C ASN A 182 -4.31 -12.77 6.99
N MET A 183 -3.78 -12.13 5.95
CA MET A 183 -3.00 -10.90 6.09
C MET A 183 -3.87 -9.73 6.58
N LYS A 184 -5.10 -9.64 6.07
CA LYS A 184 -6.09 -8.64 6.48
C LYS A 184 -6.48 -8.79 7.95
N GLU A 185 -6.75 -10.02 8.39
CA GLU A 185 -7.02 -10.31 9.79
C GLU A 185 -5.80 -10.04 10.70
N ALA A 186 -4.58 -10.26 10.21
CA ALA A 186 -3.37 -9.88 10.93
C ALA A 186 -3.27 -8.35 11.11
N CYS A 187 -3.57 -7.57 10.07
CA CYS A 187 -3.64 -6.10 10.18
C CYS A 187 -4.74 -5.65 11.15
N LYS A 188 -5.88 -6.32 11.15
CA LYS A 188 -7.04 -5.98 11.99
C LYS A 188 -6.82 -6.33 13.45
N SER A 189 -6.16 -7.45 13.72
CA SER A 189 -5.86 -7.91 15.08
C SER A 189 -4.72 -7.14 15.74
N PHE A 190 -3.94 -6.39 14.97
CA PHE A 190 -2.87 -5.56 15.51
C PHE A 190 -3.47 -4.41 16.32
N ASP A 191 -3.02 -4.27 17.57
CA ASP A 191 -3.50 -3.21 18.45
C ASP A 191 -3.01 -1.84 17.95
N LYS A 192 -3.96 -0.96 17.64
CA LYS A 192 -3.74 0.36 17.04
C LYS A 192 -4.01 1.49 18.02
N ASN A 193 -4.50 1.16 19.21
CA ASN A 193 -5.03 2.15 20.14
C ASN A 193 -3.96 2.80 21.03
N ASP A 194 -2.74 2.28 21.02
CA ASP A 194 -1.66 2.80 21.88
C ASP A 194 -1.01 4.09 21.35
N SER A 195 -1.41 4.60 20.18
CA SER A 195 -0.79 5.76 19.51
C SER A 195 -1.67 7.02 19.43
N THR A 196 -2.83 7.01 20.06
CA THR A 196 -3.74 8.18 20.14
C THR A 196 -3.85 8.75 21.52
#